data_d68b297ee0b11c72e07c1244ac2197e6
#
_entry.id   d68b297ee0b11c72e07c1244ac2197e6
#
_cell.length_a   1.000
_cell.length_b   1.000
_cell.length_c   1.000
_cell.angle_alpha   90.00
_cell.angle_beta   90.00
_cell.angle_gamma   90.00
#
_symmetry.space_group_name_H-M   'P 1'
#
loop_
_entity.id
_entity.type
_entity.pdbx_description
1 polymer ?
#
loop_
_entity_poly.entity_id
_entity_poly.type
_entity_poly.pdbx_seq_one_letter_code
_entity_poly.pdbx_strand_id
1 'polypeptide(L)'
;MKSRSLQNLRSEIDELDQKIQLLISERADLAAEVALVKQESNTQTAFYRPEREAEVLSKVIKRNKSLLKDKDIALIFREIMSACLALEQPLKIAFLGPEGTFTQEAALKHFGHGVSPLDCGTVDEIFHQVETDNAQY
;
A
#
# COMPACT_ATOMS: atom_id res chain seq x y z
N MET A 1 28.79 -25.41 -19.82
CA MET A 1 28.18 -24.29 -19.07
C MET A 1 28.90 -24.15 -17.75
N LYS A 2 29.50 -23.03 -17.46
CA LYS A 2 30.01 -22.76 -16.11
C LYS A 2 28.79 -22.65 -15.18
N SER A 3 28.66 -23.56 -14.23
CA SER A 3 27.67 -23.48 -13.17
C SER A 3 27.91 -22.19 -12.39
N ARG A 4 26.91 -21.30 -12.33
CA ARG A 4 26.98 -20.09 -11.47
C ARG A 4 27.13 -20.54 -10.02
N SER A 5 28.12 -20.02 -9.32
CA SER A 5 28.28 -20.35 -7.91
C SER A 5 27.13 -19.74 -7.10
N LEU A 6 26.76 -20.39 -6.01
CA LEU A 6 25.72 -19.87 -5.10
C LEU A 6 26.10 -18.48 -4.57
N GLN A 7 27.36 -18.22 -4.36
CA GLN A 7 27.86 -16.94 -3.89
C GLN A 7 27.67 -15.82 -4.93
N ASN A 8 27.92 -16.11 -6.21
CA ASN A 8 27.69 -15.17 -7.29
C ASN A 8 26.21 -14.83 -7.41
N LEU A 9 25.32 -15.83 -7.32
CA LEU A 9 23.87 -15.60 -7.37
C LEU A 9 23.38 -14.73 -6.20
N ARG A 10 23.89 -14.94 -5.00
CA ARG A 10 23.57 -14.10 -3.84
C ARG A 10 24.04 -12.67 -4.03
N SER A 11 25.25 -12.45 -4.53
CA SER A 11 25.75 -11.12 -4.82
C SER A 11 24.90 -10.40 -5.87
N GLU A 12 24.45 -11.09 -6.92
CA GLU A 12 23.53 -10.52 -7.92
C GLU A 12 22.16 -10.15 -7.30
N ILE A 13 21.67 -10.96 -6.36
CA ILE A 13 20.44 -10.66 -5.61
C ILE A 13 20.62 -9.41 -4.75
N ASP A 14 21.73 -9.29 -4.02
CA ASP A 14 22.02 -8.13 -3.18
C ASP A 14 22.08 -6.82 -4.01
N GLU A 15 22.64 -6.88 -5.21
CA GLU A 15 22.64 -5.74 -6.14
C GLU A 15 21.23 -5.37 -6.63
N LEU A 16 20.38 -6.38 -6.88
CA LEU A 16 18.99 -6.16 -7.25
C LEU A 16 18.18 -5.56 -6.10
N ASP A 17 18.41 -6.03 -4.88
CA ASP A 17 17.75 -5.50 -3.69
C ASP A 17 18.06 -4.01 -3.48
N GLN A 18 19.31 -3.59 -3.70
CA GLN A 18 19.69 -2.18 -3.66
C GLN A 18 18.94 -1.35 -4.71
N LYS A 19 18.80 -1.87 -5.94
CA LYS A 19 18.04 -1.19 -7.00
C LYS A 19 16.56 -1.10 -6.68
N ILE A 20 15.97 -2.18 -6.15
CA ILE A 20 14.57 -2.21 -5.72
C ILE A 20 14.35 -1.16 -4.62
N GLN A 21 15.20 -1.13 -3.61
CA GLN A 21 15.10 -0.17 -2.51
C GLN A 21 15.21 1.28 -3.02
N LEU A 22 16.15 1.57 -3.93
CA LEU A 22 16.29 2.89 -4.54
C LEU A 22 15.01 3.30 -5.30
N LEU A 23 14.47 2.42 -6.13
CA LEU A 23 13.25 2.70 -6.90
C LEU A 23 12.01 2.89 -6.00
N ILE A 24 11.91 2.15 -4.90
CA ILE A 24 10.86 2.35 -3.90
C ILE A 24 11.01 3.73 -3.24
N SER A 25 12.24 4.13 -2.91
CA SER A 25 12.53 5.45 -2.33
C SER A 25 12.15 6.58 -3.28
N GLU A 26 12.56 6.51 -4.54
CA GLU A 26 12.20 7.49 -5.58
C GLU A 26 10.67 7.58 -5.76
N ARG A 27 9.98 6.45 -5.73
CA ARG A 27 8.52 6.42 -5.80
C ARG A 27 7.88 7.09 -4.58
N ALA A 28 8.43 6.90 -3.39
CA ALA A 28 7.96 7.54 -2.16
C ALA A 28 8.16 9.07 -2.22
N ASP A 29 9.30 9.54 -2.73
CA ASP A 29 9.56 10.97 -2.93
C ASP A 29 8.55 11.61 -3.87
N LEU A 30 8.24 10.95 -4.99
CA LEU A 30 7.22 11.42 -5.93
C LEU A 30 5.81 11.42 -5.30
N ALA A 31 5.49 10.44 -4.45
CA ALA A 31 4.22 10.43 -3.72
C ALA A 31 4.11 11.62 -2.76
N ALA A 32 5.19 11.95 -2.06
CA ALA A 32 5.25 13.13 -1.20
C ALA A 32 5.08 14.43 -1.99
N GLU A 33 5.69 14.55 -3.17
CA GLU A 33 5.49 15.70 -4.08
C GLU A 33 4.03 15.82 -4.54
N VAL A 34 3.38 14.72 -4.87
CA VAL A 34 1.94 14.70 -5.22
C VAL A 34 1.10 15.24 -4.07
N ALA A 35 1.42 14.89 -2.82
CA ALA A 35 0.73 15.41 -1.65
C ALA A 35 0.85 16.93 -1.53
N LEU A 36 2.06 17.48 -1.74
CA LEU A 36 2.29 18.92 -1.70
C LEU A 36 1.50 19.65 -2.79
N VAL A 37 1.52 19.16 -4.02
CA VAL A 37 0.75 19.74 -5.14
C VAL A 37 -0.75 19.73 -4.86
N LYS A 38 -1.28 18.67 -4.27
CA LYS A 38 -2.70 18.59 -3.88
C LYS A 38 -3.06 19.60 -2.79
N GLN A 39 -2.18 19.82 -1.83
CA GLN A 39 -2.39 20.80 -0.77
C GLN A 39 -2.38 22.25 -1.31
N GLU A 40 -1.44 22.57 -2.20
CA GLU A 40 -1.32 23.90 -2.80
C GLU A 40 -2.49 24.24 -3.72
N SER A 41 -3.02 23.27 -4.45
CA SER A 41 -4.13 23.49 -5.39
C SER A 41 -5.48 23.69 -4.72
N ASN A 42 -5.55 23.60 -3.39
CA ASN A 42 -6.78 23.73 -2.58
C ASN A 42 -7.94 22.86 -3.10
N THR A 43 -7.62 21.84 -3.88
CA THR A 43 -8.60 20.87 -4.36
C THR A 43 -8.87 19.87 -3.23
N GLN A 44 -10.13 19.74 -2.84
CA GLN A 44 -10.58 18.70 -1.90
C GLN A 44 -10.49 17.30 -2.54
N THR A 45 -9.37 17.01 -3.19
CA THR A 45 -9.16 15.70 -3.80
C THR A 45 -8.73 14.74 -2.71
N ALA A 46 -9.50 13.69 -2.51
CA ALA A 46 -9.14 12.64 -1.56
C ALA A 46 -7.74 12.10 -1.89
N PHE A 47 -6.89 11.93 -0.87
CA PHE A 47 -5.57 11.35 -1.04
C PHE A 47 -5.65 9.88 -1.48
N TYR A 48 -6.56 9.12 -0.87
CA TYR A 48 -6.85 7.76 -1.27
C TYR A 48 -7.85 7.73 -2.43
N ARG A 49 -7.44 7.12 -3.53
CA ARG A 49 -8.25 6.96 -4.75
C ARG A 49 -8.30 5.48 -5.14
N PRO A 50 -9.37 4.76 -4.77
CA PRO A 50 -9.52 3.32 -5.06
C PRO A 50 -9.41 2.99 -6.54
N GLU A 51 -9.94 3.85 -7.41
CA GLU A 51 -9.88 3.68 -8.87
C GLU A 51 -8.46 3.77 -9.40
N ARG A 52 -7.62 4.63 -8.83
CA ARG A 52 -6.19 4.74 -9.20
C ARG A 52 -5.40 3.53 -8.73
N GLU A 53 -5.69 3.04 -7.53
CA GLU A 53 -5.08 1.83 -7.00
C GLU A 53 -5.40 0.62 -7.89
N ALA A 54 -6.67 0.44 -8.25
CA ALA A 54 -7.11 -0.63 -9.13
C ALA A 54 -6.43 -0.54 -10.51
N GLU A 55 -6.28 0.66 -11.07
CA GLU A 55 -5.57 0.88 -12.34
C GLU A 55 -4.10 0.44 -12.25
N VAL A 56 -3.40 0.84 -11.21
CA VAL A 56 -1.99 0.48 -10.99
C VAL A 56 -1.83 -1.03 -10.85
N LEU A 57 -2.65 -1.67 -10.02
CA LEU A 57 -2.63 -3.12 -9.82
C LEU A 57 -2.92 -3.88 -11.12
N SER A 58 -3.90 -3.44 -11.90
CA SER A 58 -4.20 -4.03 -13.20
C SER A 58 -3.00 -3.96 -14.15
N LYS A 59 -2.31 -2.82 -14.22
CA LYS A 59 -1.10 -2.65 -15.03
C LYS A 59 0.05 -3.53 -14.55
N VAL A 60 0.23 -3.64 -13.25
CA VAL A 60 1.25 -4.51 -12.63
C VAL A 60 1.03 -5.97 -13.01
N ILE A 61 -0.20 -6.45 -12.92
CA ILE A 61 -0.56 -7.83 -13.28
C ILE A 61 -0.33 -8.08 -14.78
N LYS A 62 -0.75 -7.15 -15.65
CA LYS A 62 -0.55 -7.28 -17.10
C LYS A 62 0.93 -7.31 -17.52
N ARG A 63 1.79 -6.59 -16.80
CA ARG A 63 3.24 -6.57 -17.05
C ARG A 63 3.97 -7.78 -16.46
N ASN A 64 3.34 -8.52 -15.55
CA ASN A 64 4.00 -9.62 -14.86
C ASN A 64 4.33 -10.76 -15.83
N LYS A 65 5.62 -10.95 -16.08
CA LYS A 65 6.17 -12.08 -16.86
C LYS A 65 7.20 -12.85 -16.04
N SER A 66 7.20 -12.64 -14.72
CA SER A 66 8.12 -13.29 -13.80
C SER A 66 7.63 -14.67 -13.38
N LEU A 67 8.45 -15.37 -12.61
CA LEU A 67 8.08 -16.62 -11.94
C LEU A 67 7.12 -16.40 -10.77
N LEU A 68 6.96 -15.15 -10.30
CA LEU A 68 6.01 -14.82 -9.24
C LEU A 68 4.58 -14.85 -9.79
N LYS A 69 3.66 -15.34 -8.96
CA LYS A 69 2.23 -15.30 -9.30
C LYS A 69 1.71 -13.88 -9.31
N ASP A 70 0.71 -13.62 -10.16
CA ASP A 70 0.08 -12.30 -10.26
C ASP A 70 -0.42 -11.77 -8.93
N LYS A 71 -1.01 -12.64 -8.09
CA LYS A 71 -1.46 -12.27 -6.75
C LYS A 71 -0.33 -11.81 -5.82
N ASP A 72 0.86 -12.39 -5.94
CA ASP A 72 2.00 -12.09 -5.09
C ASP A 72 2.61 -10.74 -5.48
N ILE A 73 2.77 -10.49 -6.78
CA ILE A 73 3.26 -9.19 -7.26
C ILE A 73 2.27 -8.06 -6.99
N ALA A 74 0.98 -8.33 -7.11
CA ALA A 74 -0.07 -7.37 -6.76
C ALA A 74 -0.05 -7.02 -5.26
N LEU A 75 0.16 -8.00 -4.39
CA LEU A 75 0.30 -7.79 -2.95
C LEU A 75 1.49 -6.89 -2.62
N ILE A 76 2.64 -7.14 -3.23
CA ILE A 76 3.85 -6.32 -3.04
C ILE A 76 3.58 -4.87 -3.45
N PHE A 77 2.98 -4.64 -4.60
CA PHE A 77 2.65 -3.29 -5.07
C PHE A 77 1.60 -2.60 -4.19
N ARG A 78 0.64 -3.35 -3.66
CA ARG A 78 -0.34 -2.81 -2.71
C ARG A 78 0.34 -2.30 -1.43
N GLU A 79 1.30 -3.04 -0.89
CA GLU A 79 2.07 -2.62 0.28
C GLU A 79 2.94 -1.39 -0.01
N ILE A 80 3.57 -1.33 -1.17
CA ILE A 80 4.33 -0.14 -1.60
C ILE A 80 3.41 1.09 -1.69
N MET A 81 2.25 0.94 -2.32
CA MET A 81 1.27 2.04 -2.44
C MET A 81 0.73 2.47 -1.08
N SER A 82 0.44 1.52 -0.20
CA SER A 82 -0.04 1.79 1.16
C SER A 82 0.99 2.57 1.98
N ALA A 83 2.24 2.16 1.94
CA ALA A 83 3.34 2.85 2.62
C ALA A 83 3.53 4.28 2.09
N CYS A 84 3.46 4.47 0.78
CA CYS A 84 3.57 5.80 0.16
C CYS A 84 2.36 6.70 0.51
N LEU A 85 1.16 6.16 0.53
CA LEU A 85 -0.05 6.90 0.91
C LEU A 85 0.03 7.38 2.37
N ALA A 86 0.60 6.59 3.27
CA ALA A 86 0.80 6.96 4.66
C ALA A 86 1.71 8.19 4.84
N LEU A 87 2.61 8.48 3.90
CA LEU A 87 3.42 9.70 3.89
C LEU A 87 2.58 10.95 3.53
N GLU A 88 1.55 10.77 2.71
CA GLU A 88 0.66 11.87 2.32
C GLU A 88 -0.34 12.17 3.44
N GLN A 89 -1.11 11.19 3.81
CA GLN A 89 -2.07 11.24 4.91
C GLN A 89 -2.32 9.82 5.42
N PRO A 90 -2.04 9.51 6.70
CA PRO A 90 -2.38 8.22 7.27
C PRO A 90 -3.89 7.97 7.16
N LEU A 91 -4.27 6.91 6.49
CA LEU A 91 -5.66 6.52 6.29
C LEU A 91 -6.15 5.79 7.54
N LYS A 92 -7.18 6.31 8.20
CA LYS A 92 -7.80 5.66 9.36
C LYS A 92 -8.95 4.78 8.89
N ILE A 93 -8.89 3.51 9.24
CA ILE A 93 -9.87 2.49 8.87
C ILE A 93 -10.56 1.98 10.13
N ALA A 94 -11.86 2.20 10.24
CA ALA A 94 -12.68 1.63 11.31
C ALA A 94 -13.00 0.16 10.98
N PHE A 95 -12.84 -0.71 11.93
CA PHE A 95 -13.15 -2.13 11.78
C PHE A 95 -13.82 -2.68 13.04
N LEU A 96 -14.57 -3.76 12.86
CA LEU A 96 -15.17 -4.45 13.99
C LEU A 96 -14.09 -5.24 14.75
N GLY A 97 -13.73 -4.71 15.95
CA GLY A 97 -12.70 -5.29 16.80
C GLY A 97 -13.17 -6.55 17.54
N PRO A 98 -12.31 -7.03 18.44
CA PRO A 98 -10.97 -6.51 18.79
C PRO A 98 -9.91 -6.77 17.72
N GLU A 99 -8.68 -6.30 17.96
CA GLU A 99 -7.53 -6.61 17.10
C GLU A 99 -7.32 -8.13 16.98
N GLY A 100 -6.80 -8.57 15.83
CA GLY A 100 -6.60 -9.99 15.52
C GLY A 100 -7.84 -10.69 14.96
N THR A 101 -8.92 -9.96 14.70
CA THR A 101 -10.15 -10.50 14.08
C THR A 101 -10.06 -10.58 12.57
N PHE A 102 -11.00 -11.34 11.96
CA PHE A 102 -11.11 -11.42 10.49
C PHE A 102 -11.41 -10.07 9.84
N THR A 103 -12.14 -9.17 10.52
CA THR A 103 -12.41 -7.82 10.00
C THR A 103 -11.16 -6.97 9.93
N GLN A 104 -10.27 -7.05 10.91
CA GLN A 104 -8.97 -6.40 10.84
C GLN A 104 -8.11 -6.98 9.71
N GLU A 105 -8.05 -8.30 9.59
CA GLU A 105 -7.32 -8.97 8.50
C GLU A 105 -7.83 -8.53 7.13
N ALA A 106 -9.15 -8.45 6.95
CA ALA A 106 -9.77 -7.97 5.71
C ALA A 106 -9.38 -6.51 5.41
N ALA A 107 -9.38 -5.63 6.40
CA ALA A 107 -8.97 -4.24 6.25
C ALA A 107 -7.50 -4.13 5.82
N LEU A 108 -6.59 -4.83 6.48
CA LEU A 108 -5.17 -4.84 6.17
C LEU A 108 -4.88 -5.44 4.78
N LYS A 109 -5.62 -6.49 4.41
CA LYS A 109 -5.50 -7.13 3.10
C LYS A 109 -5.95 -6.21 1.96
N HIS A 110 -6.98 -5.40 2.19
CA HIS A 110 -7.52 -4.48 1.19
C HIS A 110 -6.71 -3.19 1.08
N PHE A 111 -6.38 -2.56 2.20
CA PHE A 111 -5.73 -1.25 2.25
C PHE A 111 -4.20 -1.31 2.40
N GLY A 112 -3.63 -2.48 2.71
CA GLY A 112 -2.22 -2.63 3.09
C GLY A 112 -1.96 -2.23 4.55
N HIS A 113 -0.72 -2.36 4.98
CA HIS A 113 -0.32 -2.15 6.38
C HIS A 113 0.07 -0.71 6.73
N GLY A 114 0.04 0.21 5.74
CA GLY A 114 0.29 1.64 5.97
C GLY A 114 -0.88 2.40 6.60
N VAL A 115 -2.02 1.75 6.81
CA VAL A 115 -3.21 2.34 7.42
C VAL A 115 -3.13 2.38 8.95
N SER A 116 -3.89 3.30 9.57
CA SER A 116 -4.11 3.34 11.01
C SER A 116 -5.45 2.66 11.32
N PRO A 117 -5.45 1.44 11.85
CA PRO A 117 -6.69 0.75 12.18
C PRO A 117 -7.33 1.37 13.44
N LEU A 118 -8.65 1.55 13.41
CA LEU A 118 -9.47 2.01 14.52
C LEU A 118 -10.41 0.88 14.95
N ASP A 119 -10.15 0.33 16.11
CA ASP A 119 -10.94 -0.73 16.73
C ASP A 119 -12.28 -0.20 17.24
N CYS A 120 -13.39 -0.77 16.79
CA CYS A 120 -14.74 -0.44 17.20
C CYS A 120 -15.45 -1.66 17.80
N GLY A 121 -16.22 -1.43 18.86
CA GLY A 121 -16.95 -2.50 19.57
C GLY A 121 -18.22 -2.95 18.88
N THR A 122 -18.81 -2.10 18.04
CA THR A 122 -20.07 -2.36 17.34
C THR A 122 -20.05 -1.83 15.91
N VAL A 123 -20.93 -2.37 15.07
CA VAL A 123 -21.12 -1.87 13.70
C VAL A 123 -21.61 -0.41 13.69
N ASP A 124 -22.49 -0.04 14.60
CA ASP A 124 -22.99 1.33 14.74
C ASP A 124 -21.86 2.31 15.07
N GLU A 125 -20.92 1.88 15.91
CA GLU A 125 -19.73 2.68 16.21
C GLU A 125 -18.85 2.89 14.99
N ILE A 126 -18.69 1.89 14.13
CA ILE A 126 -17.95 2.01 12.86
C ILE A 126 -18.56 3.10 11.99
N PHE A 127 -19.86 3.09 11.77
CA PHE A 127 -20.57 4.12 11.00
C PHE A 127 -20.42 5.50 11.63
N HIS A 128 -20.53 5.58 12.96
CA HIS A 128 -20.35 6.84 13.69
C HIS A 128 -18.95 7.43 13.50
N GLN A 129 -17.91 6.62 13.53
CA GLN A 129 -16.53 7.06 13.33
C GLN A 129 -16.32 7.63 11.90
N VAL A 130 -16.94 7.04 10.91
CA VAL A 130 -16.86 7.53 9.53
C VAL A 130 -17.72 8.79 9.34
N GLU A 131 -18.92 8.84 9.88
CA GLU A 131 -19.81 10.00 9.81
C GLU A 131 -19.24 11.23 10.51
N THR A 132 -18.44 11.05 11.54
CA THR A 132 -17.79 12.12 12.30
C THR A 132 -16.38 12.47 11.82
N ASP A 133 -15.95 11.93 10.68
CA ASP A 133 -14.62 12.13 10.07
C ASP A 133 -13.43 11.65 10.95
N ASN A 134 -13.69 10.82 11.96
CA ASN A 134 -12.63 10.18 12.76
C ASN A 134 -11.94 9.04 12.02
N ALA A 135 -12.60 8.45 11.04
CA ALA A 135 -12.08 7.47 10.11
C ALA A 135 -12.56 7.80 8.70
N GLN A 136 -11.81 7.39 7.68
CA GLN A 136 -12.18 7.58 6.28
C GLN A 136 -13.00 6.40 5.74
N TYR A 137 -12.76 5.22 6.26
CA TYR A 137 -13.44 3.96 5.87
C TYR A 137 -13.70 3.09 7.10
#